data_419d4c8e15ad89c3893601523fb65414
#
_entry.id   419d4c8e15ad89c3893601523fb65414
#
_cell.length_a   1.000
_cell.length_b   1.000
_cell.length_c   1.000
_cell.angle_alpha   90.00
_cell.angle_beta   90.00
_cell.angle_gamma   90.00
#
_symmetry.space_group_name_H-M   'P 1'
#
loop_
_entity.id
_entity.type
_entity.pdbx_description
1 polymer ?
#
loop_
_entity_poly.entity_id
_entity_poly.type
_entity_poly.pdbx_seq_one_letter_code
_entity_poly.pdbx_strand_id
1 'polypeptide(L)'
;MLSGKLLRLIETHSEQITDSVLRLIRADSEITHLNSLADAELFETWNHRLSHLERWLVPAQRGALALDEENVAKMRFADGIPLHEMVYAFHLLRNQTISYVRNLAPDDNYIELYAEGELERWLANFFDFLVYHTVRGYEQAFKERTADAQIR
;
A
#
# COMPACT_ATOMS: atom_id res chain seq x y z
N MET A 1 2.58 19.94 -11.29
CA MET A 1 1.42 19.25 -10.77
C MET A 1 1.35 17.85 -11.35
N LEU A 2 1.16 16.86 -10.51
CA LEU A 2 1.05 15.50 -10.97
C LEU A 2 -0.09 15.39 -11.96
N SER A 3 0.19 14.83 -13.11
CA SER A 3 -0.82 14.63 -14.13
C SER A 3 -1.94 13.71 -13.59
N GLY A 4 -3.17 14.21 -13.55
CA GLY A 4 -4.34 13.39 -13.23
C GLY A 4 -4.45 12.17 -14.14
N LYS A 5 -3.83 12.24 -15.31
CA LYS A 5 -3.71 11.14 -16.25
C LYS A 5 -2.91 9.96 -15.68
N LEU A 6 -1.79 10.24 -14.99
CA LEU A 6 -0.98 9.18 -14.37
C LEU A 6 -1.71 8.50 -13.21
N LEU A 7 -2.42 9.28 -12.39
CA LEU A 7 -3.24 8.72 -11.31
C LEU A 7 -4.35 7.82 -11.87
N ARG A 8 -5.06 8.29 -12.90
CA ARG A 8 -6.09 7.49 -13.56
C ARG A 8 -5.55 6.24 -14.19
N LEU A 9 -4.32 6.31 -14.72
CA LEU A 9 -3.64 5.15 -15.28
C LEU A 9 -3.42 4.07 -14.21
N ILE A 10 -2.92 4.47 -13.04
CA ILE A 10 -2.73 3.55 -11.92
C ILE A 10 -4.07 2.98 -11.44
N GLU A 11 -5.07 3.82 -11.25
CA GLU A 11 -6.40 3.38 -10.82
C GLU A 11 -7.03 2.39 -11.80
N THR A 12 -6.92 2.69 -13.10
CA THR A 12 -7.44 1.83 -14.16
C THR A 12 -6.75 0.46 -14.21
N HIS A 13 -5.46 0.42 -13.87
CA HIS A 13 -4.65 -0.81 -13.90
C HIS A 13 -4.35 -1.37 -12.51
N SER A 14 -5.13 -0.97 -11.51
CA SER A 14 -4.91 -1.40 -10.12
C SER A 14 -4.94 -2.92 -9.94
N GLU A 15 -5.81 -3.61 -10.67
CA GLU A 15 -5.92 -5.06 -10.60
C GLU A 15 -4.66 -5.76 -11.10
N GLN A 16 -4.12 -5.33 -12.25
CA GLN A 16 -2.91 -5.90 -12.83
C GLN A 16 -1.68 -5.66 -11.94
N ILE A 17 -1.59 -4.46 -11.37
CA ILE A 17 -0.50 -4.12 -10.45
C ILE A 17 -0.59 -5.00 -9.19
N THR A 18 -1.78 -5.12 -8.62
CA THR A 18 -2.03 -5.94 -7.43
C THR A 18 -1.73 -7.41 -7.69
N ASP A 19 -2.13 -7.94 -8.84
CA ASP A 19 -1.81 -9.32 -9.24
C ASP A 19 -0.30 -9.57 -9.30
N SER A 20 0.46 -8.61 -9.83
CA SER A 20 1.92 -8.69 -9.89
C SER A 20 2.55 -8.76 -8.51
N VAL A 21 2.07 -7.92 -7.59
CA VAL A 21 2.56 -7.91 -6.19
C VAL A 21 2.22 -9.23 -5.50
N LEU A 22 1.00 -9.72 -5.68
CA LEU A 22 0.58 -10.98 -5.07
C LEU A 22 1.46 -12.14 -5.54
N ARG A 23 1.77 -12.19 -6.83
CA ARG A 23 2.69 -13.22 -7.37
C ARG A 23 4.08 -13.13 -6.75
N LEU A 24 4.62 -11.92 -6.57
CA LEU A 24 5.93 -11.72 -5.95
C LEU A 24 5.93 -12.19 -4.50
N ILE A 25 4.88 -11.87 -3.75
CA ILE A 25 4.76 -12.31 -2.36
C ILE A 25 4.65 -13.83 -2.28
N ARG A 26 3.84 -14.45 -3.12
CA ARG A 26 3.69 -15.91 -3.14
C ARG A 26 5.00 -16.63 -3.49
N ALA A 27 5.85 -16.00 -4.30
CA ALA A 27 7.14 -16.55 -4.69
C ALA A 27 8.26 -16.30 -3.66
N ASP A 28 8.07 -15.41 -2.70
CA ASP A 28 9.11 -15.04 -1.73
C ASP A 28 9.06 -15.96 -0.52
N SER A 29 10.11 -16.76 -0.35
CA SER A 29 10.23 -17.71 0.76
C SER A 29 10.39 -17.06 2.14
N GLU A 30 10.76 -15.80 2.20
CA GLU A 30 10.96 -15.06 3.46
C GLU A 30 9.65 -14.48 4.00
N ILE A 31 8.63 -14.36 3.15
CA ILE A 31 7.31 -13.87 3.56
C ILE A 31 6.41 -15.07 3.90
N THR A 32 6.46 -15.53 5.13
CA THR A 32 5.78 -16.75 5.54
C THR A 32 4.38 -16.53 6.13
N HIS A 33 4.22 -15.46 6.91
CA HIS A 33 2.95 -15.20 7.62
C HIS A 33 1.93 -14.52 6.71
N LEU A 34 2.35 -13.52 5.95
CA LEU A 34 1.47 -12.85 5.00
C LEU A 34 0.95 -13.83 3.95
N ASN A 35 1.77 -14.81 3.56
CA ASN A 35 1.41 -15.87 2.63
C ASN A 35 0.35 -16.86 3.18
N SER A 36 0.05 -16.81 4.47
CA SER A 36 -1.02 -17.62 5.05
C SER A 36 -2.41 -17.06 4.75
N LEU A 37 -2.50 -15.80 4.34
CA LEU A 37 -3.78 -15.16 4.02
C LEU A 37 -4.27 -15.58 2.64
N ALA A 38 -5.59 -15.63 2.48
CA ALA A 38 -6.21 -15.97 1.20
C ALA A 38 -5.93 -14.92 0.13
N ASP A 39 -5.79 -15.34 -1.12
CA ASP A 39 -5.55 -14.44 -2.25
C ASP A 39 -6.60 -13.33 -2.34
N ALA A 40 -7.87 -13.67 -2.16
CA ALA A 40 -8.97 -12.71 -2.24
C ALA A 40 -8.82 -11.61 -1.18
N GLU A 41 -8.41 -11.95 0.03
CA GLU A 41 -8.23 -11.00 1.12
C GLU A 41 -7.09 -10.04 0.86
N LEU A 42 -5.94 -10.54 0.43
CA LEU A 42 -4.79 -9.70 0.08
C LEU A 42 -5.08 -8.84 -1.13
N PHE A 43 -5.65 -9.43 -2.17
CA PHE A 43 -5.99 -8.73 -3.41
C PHE A 43 -6.92 -7.56 -3.14
N GLU A 44 -8.02 -7.81 -2.43
CA GLU A 44 -9.03 -6.79 -2.14
C GLU A 44 -8.44 -5.60 -1.39
N THR A 45 -7.63 -5.87 -0.36
CA THR A 45 -7.03 -4.81 0.45
C THR A 45 -6.10 -3.93 -0.38
N TRP A 46 -5.21 -4.53 -1.17
CA TRP A 46 -4.23 -3.77 -1.94
C TRP A 46 -4.83 -3.10 -3.17
N ASN A 47 -5.76 -3.78 -3.85
CA ASN A 47 -6.46 -3.20 -4.99
C ASN A 47 -7.27 -1.97 -4.57
N HIS A 48 -7.89 -2.03 -3.39
CA HIS A 48 -8.64 -0.90 -2.85
C HIS A 48 -7.77 0.35 -2.70
N ARG A 49 -6.53 0.19 -2.22
CA ARG A 49 -5.59 1.32 -2.08
C ARG A 49 -5.29 1.97 -3.43
N LEU A 50 -4.99 1.16 -4.44
CA LEU A 50 -4.61 1.67 -5.76
C LEU A 50 -5.81 2.18 -6.57
N SER A 51 -7.00 1.65 -6.35
CA SER A 51 -8.19 2.08 -7.07
C SER A 51 -8.80 3.38 -6.55
N HIS A 52 -8.35 3.86 -5.39
CA HIS A 52 -8.88 5.07 -4.74
C HIS A 52 -7.78 6.07 -4.37
N LEU A 53 -6.77 6.20 -5.22
CA LEU A 53 -5.64 7.11 -4.97
C LEU A 53 -6.06 8.57 -4.88
N GLU A 54 -7.13 8.97 -5.54
CA GLU A 54 -7.65 10.34 -5.49
C GLU A 54 -8.01 10.77 -4.06
N ARG A 55 -8.32 9.84 -3.16
CA ARG A 55 -8.61 10.15 -1.76
C ARG A 55 -7.42 10.82 -1.07
N TRP A 56 -6.21 10.48 -1.47
CA TRP A 56 -4.98 11.08 -0.95
C TRP A 56 -4.87 12.55 -1.32
N LEU A 57 -5.41 12.94 -2.47
CA LEU A 57 -5.37 14.32 -2.96
C LEU A 57 -6.35 15.24 -2.24
N VAL A 58 -7.32 14.69 -1.52
CA VAL A 58 -8.34 15.46 -0.81
C VAL A 58 -7.98 15.50 0.69
N PRO A 59 -7.47 16.63 1.22
CA PRO A 59 -7.06 16.71 2.62
C PRO A 59 -8.15 16.28 3.61
N ALA A 60 -9.42 16.58 3.32
CA ALA A 60 -10.55 16.19 4.17
C ALA A 60 -10.74 14.67 4.26
N GLN A 61 -10.24 13.90 3.30
CA GLN A 61 -10.37 12.44 3.28
C GLN A 61 -9.17 11.72 3.90
N ARG A 62 -8.08 12.42 4.19
CA ARG A 62 -6.87 11.80 4.74
C ARG A 62 -7.07 11.20 6.12
N GLY A 63 -7.92 11.82 6.95
CA GLY A 63 -8.24 11.26 8.27
C GLY A 63 -8.94 9.91 8.18
N ALA A 64 -9.90 9.77 7.27
CA ALA A 64 -10.58 8.52 7.02
C ALA A 64 -9.63 7.46 6.44
N LEU A 65 -8.74 7.86 5.53
CA LEU A 65 -7.73 6.98 4.95
C LEU A 65 -6.77 6.46 6.03
N ALA A 66 -6.33 7.35 6.94
CA ALA A 66 -5.47 6.99 8.07
C ALA A 66 -6.15 5.95 8.96
N LEU A 67 -7.42 6.18 9.29
CA LEU A 67 -8.19 5.26 10.13
C LEU A 67 -8.38 3.89 9.46
N ASP A 68 -8.67 3.87 8.17
CA ASP A 68 -8.78 2.63 7.40
C ASP A 68 -7.48 1.81 7.49
N GLU A 69 -6.33 2.45 7.32
CA GLU A 69 -5.04 1.77 7.38
C GLU A 69 -4.71 1.27 8.80
N GLU A 70 -5.02 2.06 9.82
CA GLU A 70 -4.83 1.64 11.21
C GLU A 70 -5.72 0.44 11.56
N ASN A 71 -6.95 0.41 11.04
CA ASN A 71 -7.87 -0.71 11.26
C ASN A 71 -7.39 -1.99 10.56
N VAL A 72 -6.92 -1.88 9.31
CA VAL A 72 -6.32 -3.02 8.60
C VAL A 72 -5.09 -3.53 9.34
N ALA A 73 -4.25 -2.62 9.83
CA ALA A 73 -3.06 -2.97 10.62
C ALA A 73 -3.43 -3.76 11.87
N LYS A 74 -4.46 -3.36 12.59
CA LYS A 74 -4.95 -4.09 13.77
C LYS A 74 -5.45 -5.49 13.41
N MET A 75 -6.13 -5.62 12.28
CA MET A 75 -6.56 -6.94 11.78
C MET A 75 -5.35 -7.83 11.49
N ARG A 76 -4.35 -7.31 10.82
CA ARG A 76 -3.13 -8.06 10.48
C ARG A 76 -2.33 -8.44 11.74
N PHE A 77 -2.28 -7.54 12.72
CA PHE A 77 -1.69 -7.83 14.03
C PHE A 77 -2.40 -9.02 14.68
N ALA A 78 -3.73 -9.02 14.68
CA ALA A 78 -4.53 -10.13 15.23
C ALA A 78 -4.31 -11.44 14.47
N ASP A 79 -4.07 -11.36 13.15
CA ASP A 79 -3.74 -12.51 12.31
C ASP A 79 -2.33 -13.06 12.55
N GLY A 80 -1.53 -12.38 13.37
CA GLY A 80 -0.15 -12.78 13.64
C GLY A 80 0.85 -12.40 12.55
N ILE A 81 0.51 -11.45 11.68
CA ILE A 81 1.41 -11.01 10.61
C ILE A 81 2.47 -10.09 11.21
N PRO A 82 3.77 -10.39 11.05
CA PRO A 82 4.83 -9.52 11.54
C PRO A 82 4.83 -8.17 10.82
N LEU A 83 5.13 -7.11 11.55
CA LEU A 83 5.16 -5.75 10.99
C LEU A 83 6.11 -5.63 9.80
N HIS A 84 7.29 -6.27 9.89
CA HIS A 84 8.27 -6.18 8.81
C HIS A 84 7.77 -6.78 7.49
N GLU A 85 6.91 -7.80 7.53
CA GLU A 85 6.30 -8.34 6.32
C GLU A 85 5.31 -7.34 5.70
N MET A 86 4.56 -6.61 6.53
CA MET A 86 3.68 -5.54 6.08
C MET A 86 4.44 -4.42 5.38
N VAL A 87 5.53 -3.96 5.99
CA VAL A 87 6.39 -2.90 5.42
C VAL A 87 6.99 -3.37 4.09
N TYR A 88 7.47 -4.59 4.04
CA TYR A 88 8.03 -5.16 2.80
C TYR A 88 7.00 -5.22 1.69
N ALA A 89 5.76 -5.62 2.00
CA ALA A 89 4.67 -5.65 1.03
C ALA A 89 4.37 -4.26 0.46
N PHE A 90 4.40 -3.21 1.28
CA PHE A 90 4.24 -1.84 0.80
C PHE A 90 5.37 -1.42 -0.15
N HIS A 91 6.60 -1.82 0.14
CA HIS A 91 7.74 -1.57 -0.76
C HIS A 91 7.54 -2.25 -2.11
N LEU A 92 7.09 -3.49 -2.12
CA LEU A 92 6.77 -4.22 -3.35
C LEU A 92 5.67 -3.52 -4.14
N LEU A 93 4.60 -3.10 -3.47
CA LEU A 93 3.47 -2.44 -4.12
C LEU A 93 3.91 -1.13 -4.76
N ARG A 94 4.69 -0.32 -4.05
CA ARG A 94 5.24 0.93 -4.58
C ARG A 94 6.11 0.68 -5.81
N ASN A 95 7.03 -0.26 -5.71
CA ASN A 95 7.98 -0.55 -6.79
C ASN A 95 7.27 -1.10 -8.02
N GLN A 96 6.29 -1.97 -7.84
CA GLN A 96 5.51 -2.50 -8.94
C GLN A 96 4.62 -1.44 -9.60
N THR A 97 4.08 -0.52 -8.82
CA THR A 97 3.30 0.60 -9.35
C THR A 97 4.16 1.49 -10.24
N ILE A 98 5.34 1.87 -9.76
CA ILE A 98 6.29 2.70 -10.51
C ILE A 98 6.72 1.98 -11.80
N SER A 99 7.10 0.72 -11.69
CA SER A 99 7.54 -0.09 -12.82
C SER A 99 6.45 -0.23 -13.89
N TYR A 100 5.21 -0.46 -13.46
CA TYR A 100 4.07 -0.60 -14.36
C TYR A 100 3.83 0.70 -15.14
N VAL A 101 3.83 1.84 -14.46
CA VAL A 101 3.64 3.15 -15.10
C VAL A 101 4.75 3.43 -16.10
N ARG A 102 6.00 3.15 -15.74
CA ARG A 102 7.15 3.34 -16.66
C ARG A 102 7.01 2.52 -17.93
N ASN A 103 6.53 1.30 -17.83
CA ASN A 103 6.36 0.41 -18.99
C ASN A 103 5.20 0.83 -19.89
N LEU A 104 4.23 1.58 -19.37
CA LEU A 104 3.09 2.08 -20.14
C LEU A 104 3.36 3.46 -20.77
N ALA A 105 4.28 4.23 -20.21
CA ALA A 105 4.57 5.57 -20.68
C ALA A 105 5.45 5.53 -21.95
N PRO A 106 5.13 6.31 -22.99
CA PRO A 106 5.98 6.40 -24.18
C PRO A 106 7.32 7.08 -23.86
N ASP A 107 8.40 6.55 -24.43
CA ASP A 107 9.78 6.77 -23.99
C ASP A 107 10.41 8.14 -24.25
N ASP A 108 9.78 9.08 -24.97
CA ASP A 108 10.56 10.15 -25.61
C ASP A 108 10.15 11.60 -25.35
N ASN A 109 9.54 11.91 -24.18
CA ASN A 109 9.14 13.27 -23.93
C ASN A 109 9.71 13.77 -22.57
N TYR A 110 10.44 14.90 -22.59
CA TYR A 110 10.95 15.55 -21.38
C TYR A 110 9.84 15.84 -20.35
N ILE A 111 8.64 16.13 -20.81
CA ILE A 111 7.47 16.38 -19.96
C ILE A 111 7.08 15.10 -19.22
N GLU A 112 7.21 13.95 -19.87
CA GLU A 112 6.89 12.65 -19.26
C GLU A 112 7.94 12.24 -18.24
N LEU A 113 9.22 12.50 -18.49
CA LEU A 113 10.28 12.26 -17.50
C LEU A 113 10.10 13.13 -16.26
N TYR A 114 9.69 14.37 -16.43
CA TYR A 114 9.40 15.27 -15.32
C TYR A 114 8.19 14.77 -14.52
N ALA A 115 7.14 14.35 -15.22
CA ALA A 115 5.94 13.80 -14.60
C ALA A 115 6.23 12.49 -13.86
N GLU A 116 7.12 11.65 -14.36
CA GLU A 116 7.58 10.43 -13.67
C GLU A 116 8.27 10.77 -12.35
N GLY A 117 9.15 11.78 -12.34
CA GLY A 117 9.81 12.23 -11.12
C GLY A 117 8.83 12.75 -10.08
N GLU A 118 7.82 13.50 -10.51
CA GLU A 118 6.73 13.96 -9.63
C GLU A 118 5.92 12.78 -9.11
N LEU A 119 5.62 11.81 -9.98
CA LEU A 119 4.87 10.61 -9.62
C LEU A 119 5.62 9.80 -8.54
N GLU A 120 6.92 9.60 -8.73
CA GLU A 120 7.73 8.86 -7.75
C GLU A 120 7.72 9.55 -6.38
N ARG A 121 7.85 10.88 -6.34
CA ARG A 121 7.79 11.63 -5.09
C ARG A 121 6.42 11.56 -4.45
N TRP A 122 5.37 11.69 -5.25
CA TRP A 122 3.99 11.61 -4.77
C TRP A 122 3.70 10.23 -4.20
N LEU A 123 4.10 9.18 -4.92
CA LEU A 123 3.92 7.80 -4.44
C LEU A 123 4.75 7.54 -3.19
N ALA A 124 5.98 8.05 -3.11
CA ALA A 124 6.80 7.92 -1.91
C ALA A 124 6.08 8.50 -0.69
N ASN A 125 5.54 9.71 -0.81
CA ASN A 125 4.80 10.35 0.27
C ASN A 125 3.52 9.57 0.64
N PHE A 126 2.81 9.10 -0.36
CA PHE A 126 1.60 8.28 -0.14
C PHE A 126 1.93 6.99 0.62
N PHE A 127 2.96 6.26 0.18
CA PHE A 127 3.36 5.01 0.84
C PHE A 127 3.98 5.24 2.21
N ASP A 128 4.70 6.34 2.41
CA ASP A 128 5.19 6.72 3.74
C ASP A 128 4.02 6.94 4.71
N PHE A 129 2.96 7.57 4.24
CA PHE A 129 1.72 7.73 5.01
C PHE A 129 1.11 6.38 5.37
N LEU A 130 1.00 5.46 4.42
CA LEU A 130 0.46 4.11 4.67
C LEU A 130 1.29 3.35 5.70
N VAL A 131 2.61 3.40 5.57
CA VAL A 131 3.55 2.75 6.52
C VAL A 131 3.41 3.36 7.91
N TYR A 132 3.38 4.69 8.01
CA TYR A 132 3.21 5.37 9.29
C TYR A 132 1.95 4.90 10.02
N HIS A 133 0.82 4.88 9.33
CA HIS A 133 -0.44 4.48 9.96
C HIS A 133 -0.53 2.98 10.22
N THR A 134 0.14 2.16 9.43
CA THR A 134 0.28 0.72 9.69
C THR A 134 1.08 0.48 10.98
N VAL A 135 2.21 1.15 11.13
CA VAL A 135 3.03 1.06 12.36
C VAL A 135 2.22 1.51 13.57
N ARG A 136 1.53 2.63 13.44
CA ARG A 136 0.67 3.16 14.51
C ARG A 136 -0.44 2.18 14.90
N GLY A 137 -1.07 1.55 13.92
CA GLY A 137 -2.08 0.53 14.17
C GLY A 137 -1.53 -0.69 14.92
N TYR A 138 -0.32 -1.14 14.56
CA TYR A 138 0.37 -2.22 15.26
C TYR A 138 0.70 -1.84 16.71
N GLU A 139 1.21 -0.64 16.93
CA GLU A 139 1.51 -0.15 18.28
C GLU A 139 0.27 -0.07 19.16
N GLN A 140 -0.83 0.44 18.61
CA GLN A 140 -2.11 0.51 19.32
C GLN A 140 -2.64 -0.88 19.66
N ALA A 141 -2.60 -1.81 18.72
CA ALA A 141 -3.03 -3.19 18.93
C ALA A 141 -2.19 -3.89 20.00
N PHE A 142 -0.88 -3.65 19.98
CA PHE A 142 0.03 -4.18 20.99
C PHE A 142 -0.30 -3.64 22.39
N LYS A 143 -0.56 -2.34 22.51
CA LYS A 143 -0.94 -1.70 23.77
C LYS A 143 -2.27 -2.25 24.29
N GLU A 144 -3.26 -2.40 23.44
CA GLU A 144 -4.57 -2.97 23.79
C GLU A 144 -4.42 -4.40 24.30
N ARG A 145 -3.62 -5.22 23.62
CA ARG A 145 -3.32 -6.59 24.01
C ARG A 145 -2.62 -6.66 25.38
N THR A 146 -1.66 -5.78 25.62
CA THR A 146 -0.93 -5.71 26.89
C THR A 146 -1.85 -5.26 28.03
N ALA A 147 -2.72 -4.28 27.78
CA ALA A 147 -3.70 -3.81 28.76
C ALA A 147 -4.68 -4.94 29.14
N ASP A 148 -5.19 -5.70 28.17
CA ASP A 148 -6.06 -6.84 28.39
C ASP A 148 -5.37 -7.93 29.22
N ALA A 149 -4.09 -8.19 28.95
CA ALA A 149 -3.30 -9.16 29.71
C ALA A 149 -3.10 -8.73 31.17
N GLN A 150 -3.01 -7.43 31.45
CA GLN A 150 -2.84 -6.88 32.80
C GLN A 150 -4.14 -6.94 33.64
N ILE A 151 -5.29 -6.92 32.98
CA ILE A 151 -6.60 -7.00 33.63
C ILE A 151 -6.91 -8.44 34.07
N ARG A 152 -6.34 -9.41 33.39
CA ARG A 152 -6.52 -10.84 33.72
C ARG A 152 -5.54 -11.31 34.77
#